data_4cf22ca658351ae7b440a16f1c659409
#
_entry.id   4cf22ca658351ae7b440a16f1c659409
#
_cell.length_a   1.000
_cell.length_b   1.000
_cell.length_c   1.000
_cell.angle_alpha   90.00
_cell.angle_beta   90.00
_cell.angle_gamma   90.00
#
_symmetry.space_group_name_H-M   'P 1'
#
loop_
_entity.id
_entity.type
_entity.pdbx_description
1 polymer ?
#
loop_
_entity_poly.entity_id
_entity_poly.type
_entity_poly.pdbx_seq_one_letter_code
_entity_poly.pdbx_strand_id
1 'polypeptide(L)'
;MKQLARARRNLVPVLTVAAMLVVLTGLGIPPASAATPTISSFSPQSGPDGSAVTIRGNGFMGTTDVMFKTTSATFDVVSNTRINATVPSGAQTGKISVTTPDGTASSTDDFVVTATADPSIDSFSPNSGPVGTSVKIDGTNFDGATAVKFHGTSATFTVDSSLRITADVPSGATTGPISVTTPDGTDTSTTNFTVTVPAPAISSFSPQSGTFGTSVTISGTALTGATSVKFDGTSATFTVESATRISATVPDGATTGPIAVTTPSGTGTSSDDFTIKHARGITLSLTGHLSASGTVSVEDGTSACAAAVAVKIQRRISHRWRVVGTTVTSGTGSYTLSIVDRHGKYRARAPRTRLPNGDVCVRATSSVVFNT
;
A
#
# COMPACT_ATOMS: atom_id res chain seq x y z
N MET A 1 19.00 47.99 12.99
CA MET A 1 20.05 48.61 12.16
C MET A 1 19.58 48.49 10.71
N LYS A 2 18.88 49.43 10.18
CA LYS A 2 19.22 50.53 9.27
C LYS A 2 20.27 50.13 8.21
N GLN A 3 19.85 50.02 6.97
CA GLN A 3 20.52 50.64 5.82
C GLN A 3 19.52 50.77 4.66
N LEU A 4 19.28 52.02 4.33
CA LEU A 4 18.64 52.53 3.14
C LEU A 4 19.64 52.49 1.97
N ALA A 5 19.21 52.15 0.76
CA ALA A 5 19.94 52.46 -0.47
C ALA A 5 19.05 53.13 -1.50
N ARG A 6 19.47 54.29 -1.85
CA ARG A 6 18.98 55.36 -2.68
C ARG A 6 18.66 54.97 -4.13
N ALA A 7 17.51 55.47 -4.59
CA ALA A 7 17.19 55.64 -6.00
C ALA A 7 18.03 56.77 -6.63
N ARG A 8 18.64 56.50 -7.78
CA ARG A 8 19.16 57.57 -8.69
C ARG A 8 18.24 57.71 -9.90
N ARG A 9 17.60 58.84 -9.99
CA ARG A 9 16.93 59.33 -11.19
C ARG A 9 18.01 59.88 -12.14
N ASN A 10 18.07 59.38 -13.38
CA ASN A 10 18.76 60.07 -14.48
C ASN A 10 17.72 60.75 -15.36
N LEU A 11 17.76 62.09 -15.32
CA LEU A 11 17.12 62.93 -16.28
C LEU A 11 17.94 62.90 -17.59
N VAL A 12 17.27 62.71 -18.72
CA VAL A 12 17.83 62.94 -20.06
C VAL A 12 17.08 64.15 -20.67
N PRO A 13 17.77 65.15 -21.23
CA PRO A 13 17.15 66.40 -21.67
C PRO A 13 16.41 66.20 -22.99
N VAL A 14 15.27 66.91 -23.06
CA VAL A 14 14.45 67.07 -24.26
C VAL A 14 15.16 67.94 -25.23
N LEU A 15 15.53 67.43 -26.42
CA LEU A 15 16.01 68.25 -27.54
C LEU A 15 14.85 68.46 -28.53
N THR A 16 14.31 69.68 -28.56
CA THR A 16 13.29 70.14 -29.52
C THR A 16 13.98 70.33 -30.88
N VAL A 17 13.63 69.45 -31.85
CA VAL A 17 13.99 69.68 -33.26
C VAL A 17 12.72 70.15 -34.00
N ALA A 18 12.76 71.34 -34.53
CA ALA A 18 11.72 71.97 -35.33
C ALA A 18 11.45 71.16 -36.60
N ALA A 19 10.20 70.79 -36.83
CA ALA A 19 9.76 70.09 -38.03
C ALA A 19 9.70 71.04 -39.22
N MET A 20 10.52 70.78 -40.20
CA MET A 20 10.41 71.40 -41.52
C MET A 20 9.49 70.55 -42.39
N LEU A 21 8.25 71.02 -42.59
CA LEU A 21 7.25 70.31 -43.41
C LEU A 21 7.63 70.45 -44.90
N VAL A 22 8.21 69.39 -45.46
CA VAL A 22 8.37 69.28 -46.94
C VAL A 22 7.14 68.49 -47.43
N VAL A 23 6.23 69.15 -48.06
CA VAL A 23 5.12 68.51 -48.80
C VAL A 23 5.70 67.90 -50.06
N LEU A 24 6.00 66.63 -50.02
CA LEU A 24 6.30 65.79 -51.17
C LEU A 24 4.97 65.18 -51.67
N THR A 25 4.38 65.78 -52.72
CA THR A 25 3.29 65.14 -53.47
C THR A 25 3.84 63.85 -54.10
N GLY A 26 3.79 62.76 -53.30
CA GLY A 26 4.24 61.44 -53.74
C GLY A 26 3.22 60.83 -54.66
N LEU A 27 3.69 60.36 -55.81
CA LEU A 27 2.99 59.35 -56.56
C LEU A 27 2.73 58.18 -55.61
N GLY A 28 1.44 57.91 -55.29
CA GLY A 28 1.04 56.72 -54.54
C GLY A 28 1.43 55.46 -55.36
N ILE A 29 2.49 54.79 -54.89
CA ILE A 29 2.66 53.43 -55.23
C ILE A 29 1.51 52.72 -54.53
N PRO A 30 0.54 52.12 -55.29
CA PRO A 30 -0.49 51.35 -54.63
C PRO A 30 0.23 50.26 -53.81
N PRO A 31 -0.20 50.00 -52.56
CA PRO A 31 0.35 48.85 -51.82
C PRO A 31 0.25 47.67 -52.80
N ALA A 32 1.38 46.99 -53.01
CA ALA A 32 1.35 45.73 -53.75
C ALA A 32 0.24 44.89 -53.15
N SER A 33 -0.84 44.65 -53.92
CA SER A 33 -1.91 43.76 -53.50
C SER A 33 -1.22 42.47 -53.15
N ALA A 34 -1.15 42.20 -51.85
CA ALA A 34 -0.59 40.91 -51.43
C ALA A 34 -1.47 39.83 -52.07
N ALA A 35 -0.82 38.87 -52.67
CA ALA A 35 -1.54 37.85 -53.42
C ALA A 35 -2.24 36.93 -52.42
N THR A 36 -3.53 36.65 -52.66
CA THR A 36 -4.29 35.65 -51.89
C THR A 36 -3.49 34.35 -51.82
N PRO A 37 -3.50 33.68 -50.66
CA PRO A 37 -2.78 32.42 -50.52
C PRO A 37 -3.27 31.38 -51.58
N THR A 38 -2.42 30.43 -51.92
CA THR A 38 -2.78 29.31 -52.79
C THR A 38 -2.19 28.02 -52.22
N ILE A 39 -2.96 26.96 -52.23
CA ILE A 39 -2.49 25.62 -51.85
C ILE A 39 -2.28 24.83 -53.15
N SER A 40 -1.07 24.36 -53.40
CA SER A 40 -0.72 23.55 -54.58
C SER A 40 -0.74 22.03 -54.28
N SER A 41 -0.39 21.67 -53.07
CA SER A 41 -0.39 20.25 -52.64
C SER A 41 -0.26 20.14 -51.10
N PHE A 42 -0.53 18.97 -50.59
CA PHE A 42 -0.22 18.58 -49.21
C PHE A 42 0.19 17.11 -49.16
N SER A 43 0.95 16.75 -48.14
CA SER A 43 1.42 15.39 -47.93
C SER A 43 1.66 15.12 -46.41
N PRO A 44 1.22 13.94 -45.94
CA PRO A 44 0.45 12.88 -46.59
C PRO A 44 -0.96 13.35 -47.00
N GLN A 45 -1.65 12.55 -47.82
CA GLN A 45 -3.03 12.82 -48.22
C GLN A 45 -4.08 12.25 -47.29
N SER A 46 -3.65 11.44 -46.33
CA SER A 46 -4.50 10.84 -45.31
C SER A 46 -3.70 10.62 -44.02
N GLY A 47 -4.40 10.57 -42.94
CA GLY A 47 -3.82 10.24 -41.63
C GLY A 47 -4.82 10.40 -40.50
N PRO A 48 -4.57 9.79 -39.35
CA PRO A 48 -5.39 9.98 -38.17
C PRO A 48 -5.11 11.34 -37.49
N ASP A 49 -5.89 11.65 -36.49
CA ASP A 49 -5.65 12.76 -35.56
C ASP A 49 -4.21 12.74 -35.07
N GLY A 50 -3.57 13.92 -34.93
CA GLY A 50 -2.17 14.03 -34.54
C GLY A 50 -1.15 13.85 -35.69
N SER A 51 -1.57 13.43 -36.88
CA SER A 51 -0.66 13.30 -38.03
C SER A 51 -0.08 14.64 -38.46
N ALA A 52 1.21 14.66 -38.77
CA ALA A 52 1.86 15.83 -39.34
C ALA A 52 1.60 15.92 -40.86
N VAL A 53 1.12 17.05 -41.33
CA VAL A 53 0.83 17.33 -42.73
C VAL A 53 1.65 18.53 -43.19
N THR A 54 2.43 18.35 -44.27
CA THR A 54 3.13 19.46 -44.93
C THR A 54 2.26 20.01 -46.03
N ILE A 55 1.88 21.29 -45.96
CA ILE A 55 1.10 22.03 -46.94
C ILE A 55 2.08 22.86 -47.76
N ARG A 56 1.96 22.81 -49.10
CA ARG A 56 2.77 23.55 -50.06
C ARG A 56 1.89 24.49 -50.89
N GLY A 57 2.43 25.66 -51.21
CA GLY A 57 1.70 26.67 -51.93
C GLY A 57 2.45 27.99 -52.03
N ASN A 58 1.73 29.09 -52.08
CA ASN A 58 2.30 30.45 -52.04
C ASN A 58 1.46 31.38 -51.16
N GLY A 59 2.04 32.48 -50.68
CA GLY A 59 1.32 33.49 -49.95
C GLY A 59 1.05 33.10 -48.48
N PHE A 60 1.85 32.24 -47.89
CA PHE A 60 1.61 31.69 -46.50
C PHE A 60 2.13 32.59 -45.39
N MET A 61 2.87 33.66 -45.71
CA MET A 61 3.29 34.58 -44.65
C MET A 61 2.10 35.28 -44.03
N GLY A 62 2.08 35.35 -42.68
CA GLY A 62 0.96 35.93 -41.94
C GLY A 62 -0.27 35.01 -41.81
N THR A 63 -0.15 33.71 -42.08
CA THR A 63 -1.24 32.75 -41.84
C THR A 63 -1.77 32.89 -40.41
N THR A 64 -3.09 33.09 -40.32
CA THR A 64 -3.81 33.23 -39.06
C THR A 64 -4.56 31.97 -38.64
N ASP A 65 -4.89 31.10 -39.63
CA ASP A 65 -5.60 29.85 -39.34
C ASP A 65 -5.34 28.81 -40.43
N VAL A 66 -5.30 27.55 -40.01
CA VAL A 66 -5.27 26.37 -40.86
C VAL A 66 -6.36 25.42 -40.39
N MET A 67 -7.29 25.08 -41.28
CA MET A 67 -8.40 24.19 -40.94
C MET A 67 -8.34 22.90 -41.72
N PHE A 68 -8.70 21.79 -41.08
CA PHE A 68 -9.08 20.54 -41.71
C PHE A 68 -10.61 20.47 -41.75
N LYS A 69 -11.21 20.76 -42.90
CA LYS A 69 -12.64 21.00 -43.14
C LYS A 69 -13.17 22.14 -42.25
N THR A 70 -13.61 21.86 -41.03
CA THR A 70 -14.18 22.85 -40.08
C THR A 70 -13.43 22.94 -38.78
N THR A 71 -12.36 22.18 -38.57
CA THR A 71 -11.62 22.09 -37.32
C THR A 71 -10.26 22.76 -37.47
N SER A 72 -9.98 23.75 -36.62
CA SER A 72 -8.72 24.52 -36.59
C SER A 72 -7.58 23.64 -36.13
N ALA A 73 -6.44 23.71 -36.81
CA ALA A 73 -5.24 22.94 -36.55
C ALA A 73 -4.14 23.77 -35.90
N THR A 74 -3.27 23.15 -35.15
CA THR A 74 -1.97 23.70 -34.79
C THR A 74 -1.05 23.65 -36.01
N PHE A 75 -0.32 24.75 -36.28
CA PHE A 75 0.54 24.84 -37.45
C PHE A 75 1.78 25.68 -37.18
N ASP A 76 2.79 25.51 -38.04
CA ASP A 76 3.99 26.34 -38.11
C ASP A 76 4.23 26.79 -39.57
N VAL A 77 4.38 28.11 -39.76
CA VAL A 77 4.70 28.70 -41.08
C VAL A 77 6.20 28.64 -41.29
N VAL A 78 6.65 27.61 -41.99
CA VAL A 78 8.09 27.43 -42.25
C VAL A 78 8.64 28.40 -43.27
N SER A 79 7.82 28.79 -44.28
CA SER A 79 8.17 29.75 -45.31
C SER A 79 6.90 30.26 -46.03
N ASN A 80 7.08 31.23 -46.89
CA ASN A 80 5.98 31.69 -47.78
C ASN A 80 5.35 30.58 -48.64
N THR A 81 6.00 29.46 -48.75
CA THR A 81 5.57 28.33 -49.64
C THR A 81 5.31 27.03 -48.88
N ARG A 82 5.48 27.03 -47.56
CA ARG A 82 5.36 25.81 -46.75
C ARG A 82 4.81 26.07 -45.37
N ILE A 83 3.78 25.31 -45.01
CA ILE A 83 3.26 25.20 -43.62
C ILE A 83 3.37 23.72 -43.20
N ASN A 84 3.74 23.50 -41.97
CA ASN A 84 3.53 22.22 -41.30
C ASN A 84 2.33 22.34 -40.37
N ALA A 85 1.35 21.47 -40.50
CA ALA A 85 0.15 21.46 -39.66
C ALA A 85 -0.04 20.06 -39.05
N THR A 86 -0.72 20.00 -37.91
CA THR A 86 -1.08 18.75 -37.25
C THR A 86 -2.57 18.53 -37.40
N VAL A 87 -3.00 17.36 -37.85
CA VAL A 87 -4.41 17.00 -37.93
C VAL A 87 -5.04 17.13 -36.55
N PRO A 88 -6.03 18.03 -36.35
CA PRO A 88 -6.61 18.26 -35.04
C PRO A 88 -7.54 17.11 -34.63
N SER A 89 -7.70 16.91 -33.32
CA SER A 89 -8.67 15.94 -32.80
C SER A 89 -10.10 16.33 -33.23
N GLY A 90 -10.86 15.33 -33.67
CA GLY A 90 -12.20 15.52 -34.22
C GLY A 90 -12.24 16.09 -35.63
N ALA A 91 -11.10 16.13 -36.34
CA ALA A 91 -11.07 16.49 -37.74
C ALA A 91 -11.95 15.52 -38.58
N GLN A 92 -12.53 16.06 -39.62
CA GLN A 92 -13.32 15.29 -40.58
C GLN A 92 -12.67 15.31 -41.95
N THR A 93 -12.80 14.22 -42.71
CA THR A 93 -12.39 14.16 -44.11
C THR A 93 -12.95 15.37 -44.86
N GLY A 94 -12.09 16.08 -45.58
CA GLY A 94 -12.44 17.28 -46.32
C GLY A 94 -11.25 18.13 -46.72
N LYS A 95 -11.51 19.30 -47.26
CA LYS A 95 -10.46 20.21 -47.72
C LYS A 95 -9.68 20.83 -46.60
N ILE A 96 -8.38 21.06 -46.84
CA ILE A 96 -7.54 21.87 -45.98
C ILE A 96 -7.70 23.32 -46.46
N SER A 97 -7.91 24.26 -45.51
CA SER A 97 -7.90 25.68 -45.80
C SER A 97 -6.84 26.41 -45.04
N VAL A 98 -6.24 27.43 -45.65
CA VAL A 98 -5.25 28.33 -45.08
C VAL A 98 -5.79 29.74 -45.20
N THR A 99 -5.90 30.45 -44.09
CA THR A 99 -6.38 31.85 -44.02
C THR A 99 -5.22 32.77 -43.68
N THR A 100 -5.08 33.82 -44.45
CA THR A 100 -4.16 34.95 -44.23
C THR A 100 -4.95 36.26 -44.22
N PRO A 101 -4.36 37.42 -43.85
CA PRO A 101 -5.02 38.71 -43.99
C PRO A 101 -5.47 39.03 -45.44
N ASP A 102 -4.85 38.42 -46.43
CA ASP A 102 -5.10 38.63 -47.85
C ASP A 102 -6.18 37.73 -48.44
N GLY A 103 -6.68 36.75 -47.66
CA GLY A 103 -7.76 35.86 -48.05
C GLY A 103 -7.58 34.42 -47.55
N THR A 104 -8.47 33.54 -48.05
CA THR A 104 -8.45 32.11 -47.70
C THR A 104 -8.30 31.29 -48.97
N ALA A 105 -7.39 30.31 -48.91
CA ALA A 105 -7.24 29.27 -49.93
C ALA A 105 -7.72 27.91 -49.41
N SER A 106 -8.29 27.11 -50.30
CA SER A 106 -8.64 25.72 -50.00
C SER A 106 -7.91 24.77 -50.95
N SER A 107 -7.57 23.59 -50.48
CA SER A 107 -6.95 22.52 -51.28
C SER A 107 -7.90 22.02 -52.38
N THR A 108 -7.35 21.55 -53.49
CA THR A 108 -8.13 20.88 -54.55
C THR A 108 -8.64 19.52 -54.13
N ASP A 109 -7.82 18.77 -53.40
CA ASP A 109 -8.13 17.44 -52.92
C ASP A 109 -8.56 17.47 -51.47
N ASP A 110 -9.31 16.47 -51.03
CA ASP A 110 -9.69 16.29 -49.65
C ASP A 110 -8.56 15.55 -48.91
N PHE A 111 -8.26 16.01 -47.67
CA PHE A 111 -7.49 15.22 -46.75
C PHE A 111 -8.41 14.15 -46.15
N VAL A 112 -8.01 12.87 -46.25
CA VAL A 112 -8.79 11.76 -45.71
C VAL A 112 -8.37 11.53 -44.22
N VAL A 113 -9.25 11.89 -43.28
CA VAL A 113 -9.05 11.55 -41.91
C VAL A 113 -9.34 10.05 -41.74
N THR A 114 -8.32 9.31 -41.35
CA THR A 114 -8.45 7.87 -41.06
C THR A 114 -8.74 7.70 -39.57
N ALA A 115 -9.56 6.71 -39.23
CA ALA A 115 -9.67 6.32 -37.82
C ALA A 115 -8.31 5.82 -37.33
N THR A 116 -7.92 6.21 -36.16
CA THR A 116 -6.89 5.53 -35.38
C THR A 116 -7.43 4.11 -35.10
N ALA A 117 -6.57 3.12 -35.12
CA ALA A 117 -7.02 1.77 -34.81
C ALA A 117 -7.30 1.65 -33.31
N ASP A 118 -8.37 0.98 -32.93
CA ASP A 118 -8.71 0.66 -31.55
C ASP A 118 -7.50 0.06 -30.82
N PRO A 119 -7.38 0.27 -29.51
CA PRO A 119 -6.36 -0.43 -28.72
C PRO A 119 -6.58 -1.94 -28.80
N SER A 120 -5.53 -2.72 -28.73
CA SER A 120 -5.60 -4.19 -28.66
C SER A 120 -4.68 -4.71 -27.58
N ILE A 121 -5.19 -5.54 -26.67
CA ILE A 121 -4.43 -6.22 -25.63
C ILE A 121 -4.07 -7.62 -26.16
N ASP A 122 -2.77 -7.87 -26.34
CA ASP A 122 -2.26 -9.17 -26.76
C ASP A 122 -1.98 -10.09 -25.56
N SER A 123 -1.38 -9.53 -24.52
CA SER A 123 -0.99 -10.28 -23.32
C SER A 123 -0.79 -9.36 -22.13
N PHE A 124 -0.66 -9.95 -20.93
CA PHE A 124 -0.22 -9.26 -19.73
C PHE A 124 0.57 -10.19 -18.80
N SER A 125 1.47 -9.61 -18.03
CA SER A 125 2.31 -10.35 -17.07
C SER A 125 2.65 -9.49 -15.85
N PRO A 126 2.55 -10.07 -14.63
CA PRO A 126 2.08 -11.43 -14.31
C PRO A 126 0.58 -11.60 -14.60
N ASN A 127 0.10 -12.85 -14.65
CA ASN A 127 -1.33 -13.16 -14.86
C ASN A 127 -2.13 -13.24 -13.55
N SER A 128 -1.46 -13.10 -12.42
CA SER A 128 -2.06 -13.09 -11.07
C SER A 128 -1.22 -12.30 -10.08
N GLY A 129 -1.87 -11.78 -9.07
CA GLY A 129 -1.20 -11.08 -7.98
C GLY A 129 -2.19 -10.41 -7.03
N PRO A 130 -1.72 -10.01 -5.83
CA PRO A 130 -2.50 -9.21 -4.90
C PRO A 130 -2.64 -7.74 -5.37
N VAL A 131 -3.50 -6.99 -4.70
CA VAL A 131 -3.56 -5.53 -4.80
C VAL A 131 -2.15 -4.92 -4.68
N GLY A 132 -1.83 -3.96 -5.55
CA GLY A 132 -0.51 -3.34 -5.65
C GLY A 132 0.48 -4.09 -6.53
N THR A 133 0.12 -5.24 -7.11
CA THR A 133 0.97 -5.92 -8.11
C THR A 133 1.07 -5.05 -9.36
N SER A 134 2.29 -4.78 -9.83
CA SER A 134 2.53 -4.09 -11.10
C SER A 134 2.43 -5.09 -12.25
N VAL A 135 1.53 -4.81 -13.20
CA VAL A 135 1.20 -5.66 -14.35
C VAL A 135 1.61 -4.93 -15.62
N LYS A 136 2.43 -5.57 -16.44
CA LYS A 136 2.76 -5.12 -17.79
C LYS A 136 1.71 -5.66 -18.75
N ILE A 137 1.11 -4.77 -19.52
CA ILE A 137 0.11 -5.07 -20.54
C ILE A 137 0.76 -4.78 -21.88
N ASP A 138 0.90 -5.79 -22.70
CA ASP A 138 1.48 -5.71 -24.03
C ASP A 138 0.36 -5.78 -25.10
N GLY A 139 0.51 -4.98 -26.16
CA GLY A 139 -0.50 -4.88 -27.20
C GLY A 139 -0.16 -3.82 -28.24
N THR A 140 -1.17 -3.15 -28.80
CA THR A 140 -1.00 -2.11 -29.82
C THR A 140 -1.95 -0.93 -29.58
N ASN A 141 -1.59 0.24 -30.15
CA ASN A 141 -2.39 1.48 -30.14
C ASN A 141 -2.73 2.00 -28.74
N PHE A 142 -1.78 1.91 -27.80
CA PHE A 142 -1.97 2.39 -26.44
C PHE A 142 -1.68 3.88 -26.25
N ASP A 143 -1.26 4.59 -27.29
CA ASP A 143 -1.01 6.02 -27.21
C ASP A 143 -2.27 6.76 -26.79
N GLY A 144 -2.12 7.71 -25.85
CA GLY A 144 -3.25 8.49 -25.34
C GLY A 144 -4.23 7.70 -24.48
N ALA A 145 -3.88 6.50 -23.96
CA ALA A 145 -4.76 5.73 -23.09
C ALA A 145 -5.24 6.60 -21.90
N THR A 146 -6.55 6.59 -21.70
CA THR A 146 -7.27 7.39 -20.70
C THR A 146 -7.71 6.59 -19.49
N ALA A 147 -7.84 5.26 -19.64
CA ALA A 147 -8.21 4.37 -18.54
C ALA A 147 -7.65 2.96 -18.71
N VAL A 148 -7.26 2.37 -17.58
CA VAL A 148 -7.02 0.93 -17.43
C VAL A 148 -7.87 0.45 -16.26
N LYS A 149 -8.58 -0.67 -16.45
CA LYS A 149 -9.41 -1.25 -15.40
C LYS A 149 -9.15 -2.75 -15.25
N PHE A 150 -9.15 -3.19 -13.98
CA PHE A 150 -9.15 -4.60 -13.61
C PHE A 150 -10.57 -5.00 -13.22
N HIS A 151 -11.25 -5.77 -14.09
CA HIS A 151 -12.66 -6.18 -13.91
C HIS A 151 -13.57 -5.01 -13.49
N GLY A 152 -13.44 -3.88 -14.21
CA GLY A 152 -14.23 -2.67 -13.98
C GLY A 152 -13.65 -1.69 -12.94
N THR A 153 -12.70 -2.09 -12.09
CA THR A 153 -12.07 -1.22 -11.10
C THR A 153 -10.90 -0.45 -11.73
N SER A 154 -10.93 0.88 -11.66
CA SER A 154 -9.91 1.75 -12.26
C SER A 154 -8.55 1.61 -11.57
N ALA A 155 -7.51 1.48 -12.37
CA ALA A 155 -6.12 1.34 -11.95
C ALA A 155 -5.31 2.62 -12.18
N THR A 156 -4.25 2.81 -11.41
CA THR A 156 -3.14 3.70 -11.75
C THR A 156 -2.29 3.03 -12.81
N PHE A 157 -1.85 3.79 -13.83
CA PHE A 157 -1.07 3.22 -14.92
C PHE A 157 -0.13 4.25 -15.54
N THR A 158 0.83 3.75 -16.31
CA THR A 158 1.75 4.53 -17.15
C THR A 158 1.75 3.94 -18.55
N VAL A 159 1.64 4.77 -19.57
CA VAL A 159 1.86 4.37 -20.96
C VAL A 159 3.36 4.39 -21.24
N ASP A 160 3.97 3.23 -21.31
CA ASP A 160 5.41 3.08 -21.55
C ASP A 160 5.75 3.32 -23.03
N SER A 161 4.86 2.91 -23.92
CA SER A 161 4.90 3.11 -25.38
C SER A 161 3.54 2.77 -26.00
N SER A 162 3.39 2.99 -27.33
CA SER A 162 2.21 2.54 -28.08
C SER A 162 1.95 1.03 -28.00
N LEU A 163 2.93 0.25 -27.51
CA LEU A 163 2.88 -1.22 -27.42
C LEU A 163 2.81 -1.74 -26.00
N ARG A 164 2.95 -0.88 -24.98
CA ARG A 164 3.01 -1.32 -23.58
C ARG A 164 2.45 -0.30 -22.62
N ILE A 165 1.68 -0.79 -21.66
CA ILE A 165 1.22 -0.09 -20.45
C ILE A 165 1.69 -0.88 -19.24
N THR A 166 2.11 -0.16 -18.18
CA THR A 166 2.30 -0.72 -16.86
C THR A 166 1.19 -0.19 -15.95
N ALA A 167 0.45 -1.10 -15.28
CA ALA A 167 -0.66 -0.75 -14.41
C ALA A 167 -0.60 -1.53 -13.08
N ASP A 168 -0.98 -0.88 -11.98
CA ASP A 168 -1.01 -1.53 -10.68
C ASP A 168 -2.41 -2.04 -10.34
N VAL A 169 -2.51 -3.28 -9.83
CA VAL A 169 -3.78 -3.86 -9.40
C VAL A 169 -4.42 -3.00 -8.33
N PRO A 170 -5.58 -2.38 -8.58
CA PRO A 170 -6.18 -1.41 -7.66
C PRO A 170 -6.84 -2.08 -6.46
N SER A 171 -7.01 -1.31 -5.37
CA SER A 171 -7.82 -1.73 -4.24
C SER A 171 -9.28 -1.95 -4.66
N GLY A 172 -9.86 -3.08 -4.21
CA GLY A 172 -11.22 -3.48 -4.61
C GLY A 172 -11.30 -4.21 -5.95
N ALA A 173 -10.17 -4.42 -6.65
CA ALA A 173 -10.16 -5.27 -7.85
C ALA A 173 -10.57 -6.70 -7.51
N THR A 174 -11.31 -7.32 -8.43
CA THR A 174 -11.69 -8.73 -8.39
C THR A 174 -11.13 -9.46 -9.60
N THR A 175 -11.02 -10.79 -9.53
CA THR A 175 -10.59 -11.61 -10.65
C THR A 175 -11.49 -11.38 -11.86
N GLY A 176 -10.90 -11.07 -13.01
CA GLY A 176 -11.61 -10.79 -14.25
C GLY A 176 -10.69 -10.18 -15.33
N PRO A 177 -11.23 -9.79 -16.46
CA PRO A 177 -10.43 -9.25 -17.57
C PRO A 177 -9.91 -7.84 -17.27
N ILE A 178 -8.81 -7.49 -17.94
CA ILE A 178 -8.25 -6.14 -17.97
C ILE A 178 -8.83 -5.41 -19.18
N SER A 179 -9.19 -4.14 -19.05
CA SER A 179 -9.56 -3.29 -20.17
C SER A 179 -8.68 -2.05 -20.26
N VAL A 180 -8.36 -1.65 -21.49
CA VAL A 180 -7.64 -0.42 -21.84
C VAL A 180 -8.55 0.43 -22.70
N THR A 181 -8.71 1.71 -22.35
CA THR A 181 -9.48 2.70 -23.11
C THR A 181 -8.55 3.78 -23.63
N THR A 182 -8.63 4.06 -24.92
CA THR A 182 -7.99 5.21 -25.59
C THR A 182 -9.09 6.13 -26.15
N PRO A 183 -8.77 7.31 -26.71
CA PRO A 183 -9.77 8.10 -27.44
C PRO A 183 -10.46 7.37 -28.58
N ASP A 184 -9.81 6.36 -29.15
CA ASP A 184 -10.26 5.63 -30.34
C ASP A 184 -11.16 4.44 -30.02
N GLY A 185 -11.09 3.90 -28.79
CA GLY A 185 -11.92 2.78 -28.39
C GLY A 185 -11.50 2.16 -27.07
N THR A 186 -12.07 0.99 -26.82
CA THR A 186 -11.75 0.18 -25.62
C THR A 186 -11.57 -1.26 -26.05
N ASP A 187 -10.47 -1.85 -25.62
CA ASP A 187 -10.27 -3.31 -25.73
C ASP A 187 -10.24 -3.96 -24.34
N THR A 188 -10.61 -5.22 -24.32
CA THR A 188 -10.71 -6.04 -23.12
C THR A 188 -10.01 -7.37 -23.33
N SER A 189 -9.11 -7.73 -22.43
CA SER A 189 -8.33 -8.96 -22.53
C SER A 189 -9.23 -10.21 -22.61
N THR A 190 -8.84 -11.16 -23.40
CA THR A 190 -9.54 -12.45 -23.55
C THR A 190 -9.35 -13.37 -22.35
N THR A 191 -8.27 -13.16 -21.59
CA THR A 191 -7.95 -13.92 -20.37
C THR A 191 -8.17 -13.06 -19.15
N ASN A 192 -8.48 -13.71 -18.01
CA ASN A 192 -8.67 -13.03 -16.74
C ASN A 192 -7.35 -12.85 -15.99
N PHE A 193 -7.17 -11.69 -15.39
CA PHE A 193 -6.20 -11.50 -14.33
C PHE A 193 -6.77 -12.07 -13.02
N THR A 194 -6.02 -12.95 -12.34
CA THR A 194 -6.44 -13.52 -11.07
C THR A 194 -5.97 -12.64 -9.91
N VAL A 195 -6.91 -11.95 -9.24
CA VAL A 195 -6.59 -11.21 -8.01
C VAL A 195 -6.44 -12.20 -6.87
N THR A 196 -5.25 -12.23 -6.28
CA THR A 196 -4.96 -13.09 -5.13
C THR A 196 -5.01 -12.27 -3.84
N VAL A 197 -5.51 -12.89 -2.78
CA VAL A 197 -5.40 -12.35 -1.42
C VAL A 197 -4.27 -13.09 -0.73
N PRO A 198 -3.22 -12.42 -0.24
CA PRO A 198 -2.13 -13.09 0.45
C PRO A 198 -2.64 -13.86 1.67
N ALA A 199 -2.04 -15.01 1.94
CA ALA A 199 -2.23 -15.68 3.23
C ALA A 199 -1.78 -14.77 4.38
N PRO A 200 -2.39 -14.87 5.56
CA PRO A 200 -1.98 -14.07 6.70
C PRO A 200 -0.55 -14.42 7.11
N ALA A 201 0.21 -13.42 7.55
CA ALA A 201 1.53 -13.62 8.11
C ALA A 201 1.62 -12.93 9.48
N ILE A 202 2.10 -13.65 10.50
CA ILE A 202 2.31 -13.11 11.84
C ILE A 202 3.77 -12.64 11.93
N SER A 203 3.98 -11.36 12.21
CA SER A 203 5.31 -10.79 12.38
C SER A 203 5.76 -10.76 13.85
N SER A 204 4.82 -10.58 14.77
CA SER A 204 5.09 -10.55 16.21
C SER A 204 3.80 -10.68 17.01
N PHE A 205 3.95 -10.94 18.32
CA PHE A 205 2.85 -10.88 19.27
C PHE A 205 3.36 -10.41 20.64
N SER A 206 2.46 -9.82 21.43
CA SER A 206 2.78 -9.31 22.78
C SER A 206 1.56 -9.40 23.69
N PRO A 207 1.75 -9.86 24.96
CA PRO A 207 2.97 -10.38 25.57
C PRO A 207 3.39 -11.74 24.96
N GLN A 208 4.64 -12.16 25.17
CA GLN A 208 5.15 -13.45 24.68
C GLN A 208 4.80 -14.63 25.61
N SER A 209 4.12 -14.36 26.69
CA SER A 209 3.72 -15.39 27.67
C SER A 209 2.61 -14.90 28.56
N GLY A 210 1.73 -15.79 28.99
CA GLY A 210 0.63 -15.45 29.90
C GLY A 210 -0.06 -16.67 30.47
N THR A 211 -1.02 -16.42 31.36
CA THR A 211 -1.99 -17.37 31.86
C THR A 211 -3.22 -17.42 30.94
N PHE A 212 -4.11 -18.36 31.13
CA PHE A 212 -5.43 -18.36 30.49
C PHE A 212 -6.13 -17.04 30.77
N GLY A 213 -6.88 -16.51 29.80
CA GLY A 213 -7.52 -15.20 29.88
C GLY A 213 -6.60 -14.00 29.57
N THR A 214 -5.29 -14.21 29.39
CA THR A 214 -4.38 -13.14 28.99
C THR A 214 -4.77 -12.61 27.60
N SER A 215 -4.91 -11.28 27.45
CA SER A 215 -5.07 -10.65 26.13
C SER A 215 -3.72 -10.56 25.44
N VAL A 216 -3.66 -11.01 24.18
CA VAL A 216 -2.46 -11.01 23.33
C VAL A 216 -2.75 -10.21 22.07
N THR A 217 -1.94 -9.21 21.81
CA THR A 217 -1.94 -8.47 20.55
C THR A 217 -1.07 -9.22 19.54
N ILE A 218 -1.64 -9.59 18.41
CA ILE A 218 -0.97 -10.24 17.29
C ILE A 218 -0.82 -9.21 16.19
N SER A 219 0.41 -8.99 15.72
CA SER A 219 0.75 -8.08 14.64
C SER A 219 1.22 -8.86 13.42
N GLY A 220 0.82 -8.39 12.22
CA GLY A 220 1.14 -9.11 11.00
C GLY A 220 0.65 -8.42 9.75
N THR A 221 0.40 -9.19 8.70
CA THR A 221 -0.17 -8.71 7.43
C THR A 221 -1.30 -9.64 6.98
N ALA A 222 -2.21 -9.11 6.16
CA ALA A 222 -3.37 -9.84 5.61
C ALA A 222 -4.25 -10.50 6.69
N LEU A 223 -4.41 -9.86 7.85
CA LEU A 223 -5.21 -10.37 8.97
C LEU A 223 -6.71 -10.11 8.83
N THR A 224 -7.12 -9.27 7.88
CA THR A 224 -8.53 -9.00 7.60
C THR A 224 -9.26 -10.28 7.19
N GLY A 225 -10.46 -10.49 7.72
CA GLY A 225 -11.26 -11.68 7.43
C GLY A 225 -10.75 -12.94 8.14
N ALA A 226 -9.95 -12.80 9.22
CA ALA A 226 -9.57 -13.94 10.04
C ALA A 226 -10.81 -14.67 10.57
N THR A 227 -10.84 -15.98 10.35
CA THR A 227 -11.92 -16.90 10.76
C THR A 227 -11.54 -17.73 11.97
N SER A 228 -10.24 -17.85 12.28
CA SER A 228 -9.76 -18.60 13.43
C SER A 228 -8.42 -18.05 13.92
N VAL A 229 -8.27 -18.03 15.25
CA VAL A 229 -6.99 -17.84 15.95
C VAL A 229 -6.81 -19.01 16.90
N LYS A 230 -5.63 -19.62 16.88
CA LYS A 230 -5.31 -20.76 17.74
C LYS A 230 -3.98 -20.54 18.47
N PHE A 231 -3.92 -21.01 19.72
CA PHE A 231 -2.70 -21.12 20.50
C PHE A 231 -2.35 -22.61 20.59
N ASP A 232 -1.28 -23.03 19.94
CA ASP A 232 -0.87 -24.45 19.82
C ASP A 232 -2.04 -25.39 19.53
N GLY A 233 -2.86 -25.02 18.51
CA GLY A 233 -4.02 -25.81 18.08
C GLY A 233 -5.31 -25.54 18.84
N THR A 234 -5.30 -24.92 20.03
CA THR A 234 -6.48 -24.58 20.82
C THR A 234 -7.11 -23.28 20.37
N SER A 235 -8.40 -23.28 20.02
CA SER A 235 -9.13 -22.13 19.49
C SER A 235 -9.33 -21.03 20.52
N ALA A 236 -9.04 -19.79 20.15
CA ALA A 236 -9.13 -18.59 20.96
C ALA A 236 -10.30 -17.71 20.53
N THR A 237 -10.86 -16.92 21.46
CA THR A 237 -11.69 -15.76 21.13
C THR A 237 -10.78 -14.62 20.67
N PHE A 238 -11.21 -13.90 19.65
CA PHE A 238 -10.40 -12.81 19.09
C PHE A 238 -11.24 -11.72 18.45
N THR A 239 -10.63 -10.56 18.23
CA THR A 239 -11.20 -9.43 17.48
C THR A 239 -10.17 -8.97 16.45
N VAL A 240 -10.58 -8.82 15.19
CA VAL A 240 -9.76 -8.22 14.13
C VAL A 240 -9.88 -6.70 14.24
N GLU A 241 -8.80 -6.03 14.65
CA GLU A 241 -8.75 -4.58 14.81
C GLU A 241 -8.42 -3.87 13.48
N SER A 242 -7.57 -4.50 12.66
CA SER A 242 -7.16 -3.98 11.34
C SER A 242 -6.57 -5.10 10.47
N ALA A 243 -6.18 -4.76 9.24
CA ALA A 243 -5.46 -5.68 8.35
C ALA A 243 -4.10 -6.14 8.90
N THR A 244 -3.59 -5.47 9.93
CA THR A 244 -2.27 -5.73 10.53
C THR A 244 -2.32 -6.08 12.01
N ARG A 245 -3.53 -6.18 12.61
CA ARG A 245 -3.65 -6.35 14.06
C ARG A 245 -4.89 -7.14 14.47
N ILE A 246 -4.66 -8.13 15.32
CA ILE A 246 -5.70 -8.91 16.02
C ILE A 246 -5.43 -8.85 17.53
N SER A 247 -6.50 -8.73 18.33
CA SER A 247 -6.48 -8.98 19.76
C SER A 247 -7.10 -10.36 20.02
N ALA A 248 -6.40 -11.24 20.70
CA ALA A 248 -6.87 -12.59 21.02
C ALA A 248 -6.69 -12.89 22.52
N THR A 249 -7.57 -13.71 23.07
CA THR A 249 -7.49 -14.14 24.47
C THR A 249 -6.96 -15.56 24.55
N VAL A 250 -5.94 -15.79 25.38
CA VAL A 250 -5.37 -17.13 25.60
C VAL A 250 -6.48 -18.06 26.09
N PRO A 251 -6.83 -19.13 25.35
CA PRO A 251 -7.92 -19.99 25.68
C PRO A 251 -7.56 -20.95 26.81
N ASP A 252 -8.56 -21.43 27.53
CA ASP A 252 -8.42 -22.51 28.49
C ASP A 252 -7.95 -23.80 27.78
N GLY A 253 -7.03 -24.52 28.39
CA GLY A 253 -6.43 -25.74 27.84
C GLY A 253 -5.38 -25.52 26.74
N ALA A 254 -4.98 -24.27 26.44
CA ALA A 254 -3.85 -24.03 25.56
C ALA A 254 -2.54 -24.56 26.15
N THR A 255 -1.62 -24.96 25.29
CA THR A 255 -0.25 -25.35 25.60
C THR A 255 0.75 -24.37 24.98
N THR A 256 1.99 -24.39 25.47
CA THR A 256 3.07 -23.58 24.90
C THR A 256 3.36 -24.03 23.48
N GLY A 257 3.25 -23.10 22.54
CA GLY A 257 3.49 -23.36 21.13
C GLY A 257 3.15 -22.13 20.27
N PRO A 258 3.16 -22.30 18.94
CA PRO A 258 2.96 -21.20 18.02
C PRO A 258 1.50 -20.72 18.00
N ILE A 259 1.33 -19.44 17.66
CA ILE A 259 0.03 -18.87 17.36
C ILE A 259 -0.26 -19.01 15.87
N ALA A 260 -1.45 -19.48 15.51
CA ALA A 260 -1.91 -19.60 14.14
C ALA A 260 -3.13 -18.70 13.90
N VAL A 261 -3.13 -17.97 12.78
CA VAL A 261 -4.26 -17.19 12.29
C VAL A 261 -4.69 -17.74 10.94
N THR A 262 -5.98 -18.05 10.77
CA THR A 262 -6.53 -18.56 9.51
C THR A 262 -7.47 -17.51 8.91
N THR A 263 -7.32 -17.26 7.61
CA THR A 263 -8.22 -16.48 6.77
C THR A 263 -8.70 -17.36 5.62
N PRO A 264 -9.67 -16.93 4.79
CA PRO A 264 -10.04 -17.66 3.56
C PRO A 264 -8.86 -17.91 2.60
N SER A 265 -7.80 -17.10 2.70
CA SER A 265 -6.62 -17.20 1.82
C SER A 265 -5.53 -18.15 2.36
N GLY A 266 -5.69 -18.69 3.56
CA GLY A 266 -4.73 -19.62 4.15
C GLY A 266 -4.50 -19.40 5.65
N THR A 267 -3.46 -20.04 6.18
CA THR A 267 -3.07 -19.95 7.59
C THR A 267 -1.65 -19.45 7.72
N GLY A 268 -1.45 -18.43 8.54
CA GLY A 268 -0.15 -17.94 9.00
C GLY A 268 0.14 -18.39 10.42
N THR A 269 1.38 -18.78 10.67
CA THR A 269 1.83 -19.26 11.98
C THR A 269 2.99 -18.41 12.46
N SER A 270 3.04 -18.09 13.75
CA SER A 270 4.15 -17.34 14.35
C SER A 270 5.45 -18.18 14.33
N SER A 271 6.59 -17.51 14.18
CA SER A 271 7.93 -18.12 14.29
C SER A 271 8.28 -18.47 15.73
N ASP A 272 7.76 -17.70 16.68
CA ASP A 272 8.02 -17.87 18.10
C ASP A 272 6.83 -18.54 18.78
N ASP A 273 7.10 -19.28 19.86
CA ASP A 273 6.09 -19.90 20.70
C ASP A 273 5.56 -18.91 21.73
N PHE A 274 4.24 -18.91 21.92
CA PHE A 274 3.64 -18.28 23.08
C PHE A 274 3.78 -19.23 24.29
N THR A 275 4.42 -18.76 25.36
CA THR A 275 4.64 -19.57 26.57
C THR A 275 3.44 -19.49 27.50
N ILE A 276 2.78 -20.62 27.73
CA ILE A 276 1.71 -20.73 28.74
C ILE A 276 2.30 -20.75 30.14
N LYS A 277 1.70 -19.97 31.04
CA LYS A 277 2.04 -19.89 32.46
C LYS A 277 0.87 -20.39 33.30
N HIS A 278 1.16 -21.28 34.25
CA HIS A 278 0.20 -21.76 35.23
C HIS A 278 0.47 -21.07 36.57
N ALA A 279 -0.48 -20.26 37.03
CA ALA A 279 -0.40 -19.65 38.34
C ALA A 279 -0.60 -20.70 39.44
N ARG A 280 0.24 -20.65 40.46
CA ARG A 280 0.20 -21.57 41.59
C ARG A 280 -0.04 -20.84 42.89
N GLY A 281 -0.94 -21.39 43.70
CA GLY A 281 -1.03 -21.12 45.12
C GLY A 281 -0.21 -22.10 45.95
N ILE A 282 0.19 -21.76 47.14
CA ILE A 282 0.79 -22.67 48.11
C ILE A 282 0.38 -22.28 49.52
N THR A 283 -0.07 -23.21 50.28
CA THR A 283 -0.39 -23.01 51.72
C THR A 283 0.70 -23.58 52.58
N LEU A 284 0.76 -23.16 53.83
CA LEU A 284 1.62 -23.74 54.88
C LEU A 284 0.86 -23.72 56.21
N SER A 285 0.84 -24.84 56.86
CA SER A 285 0.39 -25.04 58.24
C SER A 285 1.50 -25.70 59.05
N LEU A 286 1.61 -25.29 60.31
CA LEU A 286 2.51 -25.92 61.25
C LEU A 286 1.68 -26.63 62.33
N THR A 287 1.94 -27.93 62.53
CA THR A 287 1.17 -28.73 63.50
C THR A 287 2.08 -29.42 64.48
N GLY A 288 1.77 -29.31 65.76
CA GLY A 288 2.53 -29.96 66.82
C GLY A 288 4.00 -29.61 66.91
N HIS A 289 4.35 -28.38 66.40
CA HIS A 289 5.72 -27.83 66.39
C HIS A 289 6.77 -28.60 65.55
N LEU A 290 6.42 -29.85 65.08
CA LEU A 290 7.35 -30.76 64.41
C LEU A 290 6.98 -31.09 62.95
N SER A 291 5.82 -30.61 62.47
CA SER A 291 5.34 -30.89 61.14
C SER A 291 4.92 -29.65 60.38
N ALA A 292 5.45 -29.47 59.21
CA ALA A 292 5.03 -28.48 58.21
C ALA A 292 4.22 -29.22 57.14
N SER A 293 2.99 -28.81 56.90
CA SER A 293 2.12 -29.38 55.88
C SER A 293 1.43 -28.27 55.05
N GLY A 294 0.90 -28.67 53.91
CA GLY A 294 0.16 -27.74 53.05
C GLY A 294 -0.15 -28.33 51.67
N THR A 295 -0.61 -27.48 50.80
CA THR A 295 -0.93 -27.86 49.44
C THR A 295 -0.34 -26.88 48.43
N VAL A 296 0.04 -27.37 47.28
CA VAL A 296 0.27 -26.56 46.08
C VAL A 296 -0.99 -26.70 45.21
N SER A 297 -1.66 -25.60 44.96
CA SER A 297 -2.82 -25.51 44.08
C SER A 297 -2.45 -24.84 42.77
N VAL A 298 -3.22 -25.10 41.74
CA VAL A 298 -3.08 -24.45 40.43
C VAL A 298 -4.44 -23.88 40.06
N GLU A 299 -4.50 -22.60 39.67
CA GLU A 299 -5.76 -21.89 39.47
C GLU A 299 -6.53 -22.44 38.25
N ASP A 300 -5.82 -22.96 37.26
CA ASP A 300 -6.39 -23.51 36.02
C ASP A 300 -6.53 -25.04 36.04
N GLY A 301 -6.32 -25.70 37.19
CA GLY A 301 -6.47 -27.12 37.35
C GLY A 301 -5.37 -28.00 36.74
N THR A 302 -4.30 -27.43 36.18
CA THR A 302 -3.18 -28.22 35.57
C THR A 302 -2.41 -28.99 36.64
N SER A 303 -2.79 -30.26 36.84
CA SER A 303 -2.27 -31.12 37.88
C SER A 303 -0.73 -31.28 37.82
N ALA A 304 -0.13 -31.26 36.63
CA ALA A 304 1.33 -31.35 36.44
C ALA A 304 2.11 -30.23 37.17
N CYS A 305 1.49 -29.08 37.39
CA CYS A 305 2.08 -27.95 38.14
C CYS A 305 1.92 -28.10 39.67
N ALA A 306 1.09 -28.99 40.14
CA ALA A 306 0.88 -29.27 41.56
C ALA A 306 1.59 -30.54 42.01
N ALA A 307 1.64 -31.58 41.17
CA ALA A 307 2.23 -32.91 41.45
C ALA A 307 3.75 -32.88 41.35
N ALA A 308 4.40 -33.69 42.24
CA ALA A 308 5.86 -33.88 42.27
C ALA A 308 6.67 -32.54 42.36
N VAL A 309 6.11 -31.53 42.96
CA VAL A 309 6.75 -30.22 43.11
C VAL A 309 7.67 -30.21 44.33
N ALA A 310 8.92 -29.85 44.16
CA ALA A 310 9.85 -29.64 45.24
C ALA A 310 9.48 -28.40 46.10
N VAL A 311 8.93 -28.60 47.25
CA VAL A 311 8.55 -27.53 48.20
C VAL A 311 9.68 -27.28 49.19
N LYS A 312 10.15 -26.06 49.27
CA LYS A 312 11.17 -25.61 50.24
C LYS A 312 10.51 -24.93 51.45
N ILE A 313 10.66 -25.50 52.65
CA ILE A 313 10.25 -24.84 53.86
C ILE A 313 11.39 -23.92 54.31
N GLN A 314 11.10 -22.66 54.53
CA GLN A 314 12.08 -21.65 54.89
C GLN A 314 11.72 -21.06 56.23
N ARG A 315 12.73 -20.84 57.09
CA ARG A 315 12.64 -20.11 58.36
C ARG A 315 13.39 -18.80 58.24
N ARG A 316 12.89 -17.77 58.86
CA ARG A 316 13.56 -16.45 58.93
C ARG A 316 14.57 -16.45 60.04
N ILE A 317 15.88 -16.32 59.70
CA ILE A 317 17.01 -16.30 60.60
C ILE A 317 17.80 -15.03 60.30
N SER A 318 18.03 -14.17 61.33
CA SER A 318 18.76 -12.91 61.18
C SER A 318 18.30 -12.11 59.92
N HIS A 319 16.98 -11.89 59.79
CA HIS A 319 16.32 -11.15 58.69
C HIS A 319 16.38 -11.82 57.30
N ARG A 320 17.01 -13.00 57.20
CA ARG A 320 17.09 -13.77 55.91
C ARG A 320 16.29 -15.04 55.98
N TRP A 321 15.71 -15.42 54.84
CA TRP A 321 15.03 -16.71 54.69
C TRP A 321 16.04 -17.83 54.38
N ARG A 322 16.11 -18.84 55.25
CA ARG A 322 16.94 -20.00 55.10
C ARG A 322 16.07 -21.25 54.89
N VAL A 323 16.47 -22.13 53.97
CA VAL A 323 15.80 -23.42 53.78
C VAL A 323 16.13 -24.30 55.03
N VAL A 324 15.09 -24.80 55.67
CA VAL A 324 15.19 -25.71 56.83
C VAL A 324 14.77 -27.14 56.49
N GLY A 325 14.15 -27.29 55.29
CA GLY A 325 13.85 -28.61 54.79
C GLY A 325 13.22 -28.52 53.38
N THR A 326 13.21 -29.62 52.68
CA THR A 326 12.61 -29.75 51.35
C THR A 326 11.80 -31.06 51.33
N THR A 327 10.62 -31.00 50.73
CA THR A 327 9.76 -32.16 50.47
C THR A 327 9.21 -32.08 49.05
N VAL A 328 8.54 -33.13 48.61
CA VAL A 328 7.91 -33.20 47.30
C VAL A 328 6.40 -33.39 47.49
N THR A 329 5.59 -32.69 46.67
CA THR A 329 4.14 -32.86 46.72
C THR A 329 3.72 -34.23 46.22
N SER A 330 2.59 -34.72 46.73
CA SER A 330 1.86 -35.88 46.19
C SER A 330 1.28 -35.57 44.79
N GLY A 331 0.65 -36.56 44.17
CA GLY A 331 -0.11 -36.37 42.94
C GLY A 331 -1.24 -35.36 43.03
N THR A 332 -1.77 -35.12 44.23
CA THR A 332 -2.83 -34.16 44.53
C THR A 332 -2.29 -32.78 44.97
N GLY A 333 -0.97 -32.58 44.94
CA GLY A 333 -0.34 -31.35 45.37
C GLY A 333 -0.10 -31.20 46.87
N SER A 334 -0.50 -32.21 47.70
CA SER A 334 -0.31 -32.15 49.16
C SER A 334 1.14 -32.44 49.52
N TYR A 335 1.64 -31.84 50.60
CA TYR A 335 2.96 -32.12 51.14
C TYR A 335 2.98 -32.09 52.65
N THR A 336 3.91 -32.87 53.20
CA THR A 336 4.24 -32.90 54.65
C THR A 336 5.74 -33.00 54.79
N LEU A 337 6.29 -32.38 55.81
CA LEU A 337 7.72 -32.43 56.15
C LEU A 337 7.88 -32.30 57.66
N SER A 338 8.61 -33.22 58.25
CA SER A 338 9.06 -33.07 59.63
C SER A 338 10.15 -31.97 59.72
N ILE A 339 10.00 -31.04 60.61
CA ILE A 339 10.95 -29.97 60.86
C ILE A 339 11.42 -29.98 62.30
N VAL A 340 12.59 -29.36 62.55
CA VAL A 340 13.07 -29.18 63.91
C VAL A 340 12.24 -28.08 64.56
N ASP A 341 11.71 -28.36 65.74
CA ASP A 341 10.95 -27.37 66.52
C ASP A 341 11.82 -26.16 66.91
N ARG A 342 11.51 -25.01 66.33
CA ARG A 342 12.18 -23.75 66.62
C ARG A 342 11.19 -22.63 66.45
N HIS A 343 11.07 -21.82 67.46
CA HIS A 343 10.26 -20.60 67.35
C HIS A 343 10.66 -19.70 66.18
N GLY A 344 9.71 -19.09 65.54
CA GLY A 344 9.98 -18.13 64.50
C GLY A 344 9.01 -18.08 63.34
N LYS A 345 9.37 -17.33 62.32
CA LYS A 345 8.59 -17.14 61.10
C LYS A 345 8.97 -18.17 60.03
N TYR A 346 7.96 -18.83 59.48
CA TYR A 346 8.12 -19.81 58.39
C TYR A 346 7.33 -19.45 57.19
N ARG A 347 7.76 -19.93 56.03
CA ARG A 347 7.00 -19.91 54.78
C ARG A 347 7.37 -21.15 53.92
N ALA A 348 6.45 -21.54 53.08
CA ALA A 348 6.70 -22.53 52.05
C ALA A 348 6.94 -21.86 50.71
N ARG A 349 7.76 -22.45 49.88
CA ARG A 349 8.04 -21.96 48.50
C ARG A 349 8.11 -23.10 47.53
N ALA A 350 7.30 -23.01 46.45
CA ALA A 350 7.42 -23.81 45.24
C ALA A 350 8.22 -23.02 44.20
N PRO A 351 9.34 -23.53 43.69
CA PRO A 351 10.13 -22.84 42.65
C PRO A 351 9.41 -22.81 41.33
N ARG A 352 9.82 -21.89 40.43
CA ARG A 352 9.41 -21.95 39.02
C ARG A 352 9.92 -23.26 38.43
N THR A 353 9.07 -23.95 37.66
CA THR A 353 9.43 -25.18 36.92
C THR A 353 8.91 -25.06 35.49
N ARG A 354 9.58 -25.72 34.56
CA ARG A 354 9.11 -25.85 33.17
C ARG A 354 8.69 -27.29 32.97
N LEU A 355 7.55 -27.51 32.37
CA LEU A 355 7.02 -28.80 32.01
C LEU A 355 7.62 -29.30 30.68
N PRO A 356 7.55 -30.60 30.37
CA PRO A 356 8.06 -31.16 29.10
C PRO A 356 7.44 -30.54 27.85
N ASN A 357 6.18 -30.15 27.90
CA ASN A 357 5.46 -29.42 26.81
C ASN A 357 5.82 -27.94 26.69
N GLY A 358 6.80 -27.45 27.47
CA GLY A 358 7.24 -26.08 27.43
C GLY A 358 6.49 -25.11 28.35
N ASP A 359 5.37 -25.51 28.96
CA ASP A 359 4.60 -24.67 29.89
C ASP A 359 5.40 -24.35 31.13
N VAL A 360 5.04 -23.24 31.76
CA VAL A 360 5.76 -22.72 32.93
C VAL A 360 4.86 -22.68 34.15
N CYS A 361 5.15 -23.51 35.12
CA CYS A 361 4.57 -23.41 36.46
C CYS A 361 5.23 -22.24 37.20
N VAL A 362 4.46 -21.19 37.49
CA VAL A 362 4.98 -19.98 38.15
C VAL A 362 5.37 -20.29 39.60
N ARG A 363 6.43 -19.64 40.08
CA ARG A 363 6.82 -19.72 41.48
C ARG A 363 5.69 -19.30 42.40
N ALA A 364 5.44 -20.07 43.47
CA ALA A 364 4.52 -19.73 44.55
C ALA A 364 5.25 -19.60 45.89
N THR A 365 4.71 -18.73 46.74
CA THR A 365 5.23 -18.55 48.14
C THR A 365 4.02 -18.38 49.04
N SER A 366 3.93 -19.16 50.12
CA SER A 366 2.85 -19.07 51.08
C SER A 366 2.88 -17.75 51.88
N SER A 367 1.78 -17.46 52.53
CA SER A 367 1.78 -16.56 53.68
C SER A 367 2.79 -17.00 54.74
N VAL A 368 3.18 -16.05 55.61
CA VAL A 368 4.10 -16.36 56.71
C VAL A 368 3.29 -16.90 57.86
N VAL A 369 3.73 -18.04 58.41
CA VAL A 369 3.18 -18.70 59.59
C VAL A 369 4.17 -18.56 60.75
N PHE A 370 3.68 -18.38 61.95
CA PHE A 370 4.48 -18.30 63.17
C PHE A 370 4.43 -19.62 63.89
N ASN A 371 5.58 -20.09 64.31
CA ASN A 371 5.72 -21.18 65.29
C ASN A 371 6.02 -20.51 66.64
N THR A 372 5.09 -20.63 67.56
CA THR A 372 5.14 -20.00 68.91
C THR A 372 5.57 -20.97 69.97
#